data_2006fca4077f7bc62b867e2c103634c4
#
_entry.id   2006fca4077f7bc62b867e2c103634c4
#
_cell.length_a   1.000
_cell.length_b   1.000
_cell.length_c   1.000
_cell.angle_alpha   90.00
_cell.angle_beta   90.00
_cell.angle_gamma   90.00
#
_symmetry.space_group_name_H-M   'P 1'
#
loop_
_entity.id
_entity.type
_entity.pdbx_description
1 polymer ?
#
loop_
_entity_poly.entity_id
_entity_poly.type
_entity_poly.pdbx_seq_one_letter_code
_entity_poly.pdbx_strand_id
1 'polypeptide(L)'
;MTISNEAAGTDRAASRAADTLPPEPVTLTAADGYVLRGYVWRHRGSGAARPVTVVNCATSVRCDYYFRFAAWLFAHGRDVLVYDYRGIGGSRPARLAKLRANWLDWGRLDCEAALQYARDAFPGQPLDVVAHSIGGCLLGLAASNAYVRHAVTVGAQYAYWRDYRQQERWRMWWKWHVAMPALAAVFGYVPAKRLGWMEDTPRGVALSWVRAQARFEDAYTHGLLAEPAASRAALPARFARL
;
A
#
# COMPACT_ATOMS: atom_id res chain seq x y z
N MET A 1 -12.66 -32.08 27.89
CA MET A 1 -11.64 -31.34 27.15
C MET A 1 -12.22 -29.97 26.83
N THR A 2 -12.07 -29.04 27.79
CA THR A 2 -12.72 -27.73 27.79
C THR A 2 -11.64 -26.73 27.33
N ILE A 3 -11.58 -26.39 26.03
CA ILE A 3 -10.68 -25.40 25.50
C ILE A 3 -11.47 -24.09 25.38
N SER A 4 -11.23 -23.24 26.35
CA SER A 4 -11.02 -21.79 26.32
C SER A 4 -12.10 -20.91 25.65
N ASN A 5 -13.11 -20.57 26.43
CA ASN A 5 -13.95 -19.41 26.20
C ASN A 5 -13.28 -18.07 26.62
N GLU A 6 -12.12 -18.12 27.26
CA GLU A 6 -11.37 -16.95 27.74
C GLU A 6 -10.69 -16.16 26.62
N ALA A 7 -10.14 -16.84 25.61
CA ALA A 7 -9.48 -16.16 24.49
C ALA A 7 -10.45 -15.31 23.64
N ALA A 8 -11.69 -15.78 23.49
CA ALA A 8 -12.74 -15.04 22.76
C ALA A 8 -13.28 -13.82 23.55
N GLY A 9 -13.19 -13.85 24.88
CA GLY A 9 -13.60 -12.75 25.76
C GLY A 9 -12.58 -11.61 25.77
N THR A 10 -11.30 -11.92 25.82
CA THR A 10 -10.19 -10.96 25.78
C THR A 10 -10.09 -10.27 24.42
N ASP A 11 -10.33 -10.99 23.34
CA ASP A 11 -10.29 -10.46 21.97
C ASP A 11 -11.47 -9.47 21.71
N ARG A 12 -12.66 -9.75 22.25
CA ARG A 12 -13.81 -8.83 22.21
C ARG A 12 -13.61 -7.57 23.06
N ALA A 13 -12.99 -7.69 24.23
CA ALA A 13 -12.72 -6.54 25.11
C ALA A 13 -11.61 -5.65 24.50
N ALA A 14 -10.55 -6.22 23.98
CA ALA A 14 -9.49 -5.51 23.27
C ALA A 14 -10.02 -4.82 22.00
N SER A 15 -10.90 -5.48 21.24
CA SER A 15 -11.56 -4.88 20.07
C SER A 15 -12.44 -3.68 20.44
N ARG A 16 -13.18 -3.73 21.57
CA ARG A 16 -14.01 -2.59 22.04
C ARG A 16 -13.19 -1.42 22.57
N ALA A 17 -12.04 -1.68 23.23
CA ALA A 17 -11.14 -0.64 23.69
C ALA A 17 -10.38 0.05 22.54
N ALA A 18 -10.09 -0.68 21.47
CA ALA A 18 -9.47 -0.16 20.26
C ALA A 18 -10.37 0.78 19.46
N ASP A 19 -11.68 0.56 19.49
CA ASP A 19 -12.68 1.45 18.86
C ASP A 19 -12.76 2.85 19.52
N THR A 20 -12.08 3.08 20.65
CA THR A 20 -12.21 4.31 21.45
C THR A 20 -11.07 5.30 21.29
N LEU A 21 -9.94 4.94 20.68
CA LEU A 21 -8.84 5.88 20.44
C LEU A 21 -8.85 6.30 18.96
N PRO A 22 -9.20 7.56 18.67
CA PRO A 22 -9.11 8.07 17.31
C PRO A 22 -7.65 8.06 16.85
N PRO A 23 -7.38 7.67 15.59
CA PRO A 23 -6.04 7.73 15.04
C PRO A 23 -5.55 9.17 14.93
N GLU A 24 -4.27 9.38 15.19
CA GLU A 24 -3.60 10.67 15.00
C GLU A 24 -3.32 10.88 13.50
N PRO A 25 -3.84 11.96 12.88
CA PRO A 25 -3.52 12.27 11.50
C PRO A 25 -2.06 12.70 11.37
N VAL A 26 -1.37 12.17 10.36
CA VAL A 26 0.03 12.47 10.09
C VAL A 26 0.26 12.82 8.63
N THR A 27 1.39 13.48 8.40
CA THR A 27 1.86 13.86 7.06
C THR A 27 3.22 13.20 6.82
N LEU A 28 3.37 12.57 5.67
CA LEU A 28 4.63 12.00 5.20
C LEU A 28 5.05 12.76 3.95
N THR A 29 6.34 13.06 3.82
CA THR A 29 6.86 13.72 2.62
C THR A 29 7.73 12.75 1.84
N ALA A 30 7.35 12.46 0.62
CA ALA A 30 8.13 11.64 -0.29
C ALA A 30 9.37 12.39 -0.80
N ALA A 31 10.37 11.67 -1.30
CA ALA A 31 11.65 12.24 -1.73
C ALA A 31 11.53 13.30 -2.84
N ASP A 32 10.45 13.27 -3.62
CA ASP A 32 10.11 14.27 -4.64
C ASP A 32 9.30 15.47 -4.11
N GLY A 33 9.13 15.56 -2.79
CA GLY A 33 8.36 16.61 -2.12
C GLY A 33 6.83 16.37 -2.12
N TYR A 34 6.35 15.25 -2.66
CA TYR A 34 4.91 14.96 -2.62
C TYR A 34 4.47 14.65 -1.19
N VAL A 35 3.36 15.31 -0.78
CA VAL A 35 2.81 15.18 0.56
C VAL A 35 1.76 14.08 0.59
N LEU A 36 2.01 13.05 1.39
CA LEU A 36 1.08 11.98 1.68
C LEU A 36 0.37 12.21 3.00
N ARG A 37 -0.84 11.72 3.11
CA ARG A 37 -1.64 11.73 4.34
C ARG A 37 -1.74 10.32 4.88
N GLY A 38 -1.63 10.20 6.20
CA GLY A 38 -1.76 8.93 6.90
C GLY A 38 -2.31 9.13 8.29
N TYR A 39 -2.38 8.04 9.03
CA TYR A 39 -2.87 7.99 10.40
C TYR A 39 -2.01 7.03 11.21
N VAL A 40 -1.77 7.41 12.48
CA VAL A 40 -0.97 6.64 13.41
C VAL A 40 -1.79 6.28 14.63
N TRP A 41 -1.69 5.05 15.05
CA TRP A 41 -2.05 4.59 16.39
C TRP A 41 -0.75 4.44 17.17
N ARG A 42 -0.58 5.22 18.23
CA ARG A 42 0.66 5.27 19.01
C ARG A 42 0.38 5.03 20.48
N HIS A 43 1.06 4.06 21.07
CA HIS A 43 1.05 3.88 22.52
C HIS A 43 1.89 4.97 23.20
N ARG A 44 1.45 5.38 24.38
CA ARG A 44 2.22 6.28 25.25
C ARG A 44 3.33 5.49 25.94
N GLY A 45 4.48 6.11 26.13
CA GLY A 45 5.65 5.54 26.83
C GLY A 45 6.66 4.86 25.91
N SER A 46 7.87 4.62 26.44
CA SER A 46 8.97 4.00 25.71
C SER A 46 8.68 2.51 25.48
N GLY A 47 8.61 2.11 24.24
CA GLY A 47 8.29 0.74 23.85
C GLY A 47 9.26 0.19 22.80
N ALA A 48 10.59 0.28 23.03
CA ALA A 48 11.58 -0.19 22.06
C ALA A 48 11.37 -1.66 21.63
N ALA A 49 10.78 -2.50 22.51
CA ALA A 49 10.43 -3.88 22.17
C ALA A 49 9.10 -4.01 21.40
N ARG A 50 8.27 -2.95 21.37
CA ARG A 50 6.99 -2.96 20.67
C ARG A 50 7.20 -2.76 19.17
N PRO A 51 6.65 -3.60 18.30
CA PRO A 51 6.80 -3.40 16.87
C PRO A 51 5.88 -2.29 16.36
N VAL A 52 6.36 -1.53 15.37
CA VAL A 52 5.53 -0.68 14.52
C VAL A 52 5.15 -1.45 13.26
N THR A 53 3.88 -1.37 12.87
CA THR A 53 3.35 -2.02 11.67
C THR A 53 2.92 -0.97 10.66
N VAL A 54 3.51 -0.99 9.47
CA VAL A 54 3.05 -0.20 8.32
C VAL A 54 2.06 -1.03 7.50
N VAL A 55 0.90 -0.44 7.17
CA VAL A 55 -0.11 -1.08 6.33
C VAL A 55 -0.03 -0.50 4.92
N ASN A 56 0.41 -1.31 3.97
CA ASN A 56 0.42 -0.99 2.54
C ASN A 56 -0.94 -1.34 1.93
N CYS A 57 -1.67 -0.33 1.49
CA CYS A 57 -3.03 -0.46 0.96
C CYS A 57 -3.07 -1.17 -0.41
N ALA A 58 -4.25 -1.68 -0.77
CA ALA A 58 -4.52 -2.15 -2.12
C ALA A 58 -4.69 -0.98 -3.11
N THR A 59 -4.66 -1.28 -4.40
CA THR A 59 -4.82 -0.27 -5.46
C THR A 59 -6.13 0.48 -5.32
N SER A 60 -6.02 1.81 -5.25
CA SER A 60 -7.19 2.71 -5.18
C SER A 60 -8.16 2.41 -4.04
N VAL A 61 -7.65 1.88 -2.94
CA VAL A 61 -8.34 1.71 -1.68
C VAL A 61 -7.77 2.72 -0.69
N ARG A 62 -8.66 3.48 -0.05
CA ARG A 62 -8.28 4.47 0.96
C ARG A 62 -7.75 3.79 2.21
N CYS A 63 -6.86 4.44 2.91
CA CYS A 63 -6.28 3.92 4.15
C CYS A 63 -7.31 3.75 5.28
N ASP A 64 -8.39 4.53 5.29
CA ASP A 64 -9.47 4.40 6.29
C ASP A 64 -10.23 3.05 6.20
N TYR A 65 -10.20 2.37 5.06
CA TYR A 65 -10.68 1.00 4.94
C TYR A 65 -10.00 0.04 5.93
N TYR A 66 -8.76 0.31 6.28
CA TYR A 66 -7.94 -0.52 7.18
C TYR A 66 -8.01 -0.09 8.65
N PHE A 67 -8.78 0.94 9.01
CA PHE A 67 -8.82 1.49 10.37
C PHE A 67 -9.21 0.45 11.42
N ARG A 68 -10.20 -0.39 11.14
CA ARG A 68 -10.61 -1.45 12.08
C ARG A 68 -9.49 -2.46 12.31
N PHE A 69 -8.78 -2.82 11.26
CA PHE A 69 -7.63 -3.72 11.35
C PHE A 69 -6.45 -3.04 12.07
N ALA A 70 -6.17 -1.78 11.79
CA ALA A 70 -5.16 -1.00 12.47
C ALA A 70 -5.45 -0.86 13.98
N ALA A 71 -6.70 -0.56 14.32
CA ALA A 71 -7.15 -0.52 15.71
C ALA A 71 -7.02 -1.89 16.41
N TRP A 72 -7.30 -2.96 15.72
CA TRP A 72 -7.09 -4.31 16.24
C TRP A 72 -5.60 -4.60 16.50
N LEU A 73 -4.72 -4.30 15.56
CA LEU A 73 -3.26 -4.42 15.75
C LEU A 73 -2.77 -3.58 16.93
N PHE A 74 -3.28 -2.36 17.06
CA PHE A 74 -2.96 -1.48 18.18
C PHE A 74 -3.37 -2.08 19.51
N ALA A 75 -4.60 -2.60 19.61
CA ALA A 75 -5.08 -3.29 20.81
C ALA A 75 -4.26 -4.53 21.19
N HIS A 76 -3.55 -5.12 20.21
CA HIS A 76 -2.62 -6.24 20.41
C HIS A 76 -1.15 -5.80 20.58
N GLY A 77 -0.93 -4.57 21.05
CA GLY A 77 0.37 -4.08 21.47
C GLY A 77 1.31 -3.65 20.35
N ARG A 78 0.76 -3.25 19.20
CA ARG A 78 1.54 -2.74 18.06
C ARG A 78 1.27 -1.25 17.86
N ASP A 79 2.28 -0.47 17.56
CA ASP A 79 2.06 0.84 16.95
C ASP A 79 1.76 0.64 15.46
N VAL A 80 0.91 1.49 14.87
CA VAL A 80 0.43 1.25 13.50
C VAL A 80 0.46 2.55 12.69
N LEU A 81 0.99 2.48 11.48
CA LEU A 81 0.87 3.52 10.45
C LEU A 81 0.04 2.98 9.29
N VAL A 82 -0.99 3.71 8.90
CA VAL A 82 -1.71 3.54 7.64
C VAL A 82 -1.62 4.83 6.82
N TYR A 83 -1.55 4.74 5.51
CA TYR A 83 -1.40 5.93 4.65
C TYR A 83 -2.04 5.74 3.29
N ASP A 84 -2.40 6.85 2.67
CA ASP A 84 -2.89 6.89 1.30
C ASP A 84 -1.72 7.10 0.33
N TYR A 85 -1.64 6.30 -0.73
CA TYR A 85 -0.72 6.58 -1.84
C TYR A 85 -1.11 7.88 -2.54
N ARG A 86 -0.14 8.53 -3.22
CA ARG A 86 -0.41 9.74 -4.01
C ARG A 86 -1.58 9.54 -4.97
N GLY A 87 -2.48 10.49 -4.96
CA GLY A 87 -3.70 10.48 -5.78
C GLY A 87 -4.89 9.75 -5.18
N ILE A 88 -4.75 9.12 -4.01
CA ILE A 88 -5.81 8.40 -3.30
C ILE A 88 -6.16 9.12 -2.00
N GLY A 89 -7.42 9.05 -1.59
CA GLY A 89 -7.91 9.51 -0.29
C GLY A 89 -7.45 10.91 0.09
N GLY A 90 -6.81 11.03 1.26
CA GLY A 90 -6.24 12.29 1.76
C GLY A 90 -4.99 12.77 1.02
N SER A 91 -4.32 11.88 0.26
CA SER A 91 -3.16 12.19 -0.58
C SER A 91 -3.55 12.59 -2.01
N ARG A 92 -4.84 12.83 -2.27
CA ARG A 92 -5.34 13.23 -3.57
C ARG A 92 -5.11 14.73 -3.79
N PRO A 93 -4.50 15.17 -4.94
CA PRO A 93 -4.37 16.58 -5.25
C PRO A 93 -5.71 17.15 -5.75
N ALA A 94 -5.87 18.47 -5.70
CA ALA A 94 -7.08 19.15 -6.16
C ALA A 94 -7.46 18.81 -7.62
N ARG A 95 -6.46 18.55 -8.47
CA ARG A 95 -6.66 18.18 -9.88
C ARG A 95 -5.98 16.84 -10.19
N LEU A 96 -6.69 15.73 -9.93
CA LEU A 96 -6.19 14.37 -10.16
C LEU A 96 -5.74 14.14 -11.62
N ALA A 97 -6.42 14.74 -12.59
CA ALA A 97 -6.07 14.64 -14.01
C ALA A 97 -4.66 15.16 -14.35
N LYS A 98 -4.08 16.03 -13.51
CA LYS A 98 -2.72 16.55 -13.68
C LYS A 98 -1.66 15.69 -12.99
N LEU A 99 -2.06 14.77 -12.12
CA LEU A 99 -1.12 13.92 -11.41
C LEU A 99 -0.51 12.89 -12.37
N ARG A 100 0.80 12.94 -12.47
CA ARG A 100 1.60 11.90 -13.14
C ARG A 100 2.16 10.97 -12.08
N ALA A 101 1.53 9.81 -11.92
CA ALA A 101 1.96 8.79 -10.97
C ALA A 101 1.64 7.41 -11.53
N ASN A 102 2.47 6.44 -11.21
CA ASN A 102 2.30 5.03 -11.57
C ASN A 102 2.68 4.13 -10.37
N TRP A 103 2.66 2.82 -10.53
CA TRP A 103 3.01 1.89 -9.45
C TRP A 103 4.47 1.99 -9.00
N LEU A 104 5.41 2.36 -9.89
CA LEU A 104 6.81 2.57 -9.48
C LEU A 104 6.92 3.75 -8.50
N ASP A 105 6.18 4.83 -8.76
CA ASP A 105 6.17 5.99 -7.85
C ASP A 105 5.56 5.61 -6.50
N TRP A 106 4.49 4.81 -6.48
CA TRP A 106 3.88 4.32 -5.25
C TRP A 106 4.83 3.45 -4.42
N GLY A 107 5.65 2.62 -5.07
CA GLY A 107 6.62 1.78 -4.37
C GLY A 107 7.86 2.54 -3.94
N ARG A 108 8.49 3.25 -4.88
CA ARG A 108 9.80 3.87 -4.68
C ARG A 108 9.79 5.18 -3.92
N LEU A 109 8.66 5.89 -3.97
CA LEU A 109 8.51 7.18 -3.32
C LEU A 109 7.54 7.11 -2.14
N ASP A 110 6.33 6.59 -2.33
CA ASP A 110 5.30 6.63 -1.29
C ASP A 110 5.50 5.55 -0.23
N CYS A 111 5.71 4.29 -0.64
CA CYS A 111 6.00 3.20 0.29
C CYS A 111 7.35 3.46 1.01
N GLU A 112 8.36 3.92 0.28
CA GLU A 112 9.63 4.33 0.86
C GLU A 112 9.44 5.41 1.94
N ALA A 113 8.68 6.48 1.65
CA ALA A 113 8.40 7.53 2.62
C ALA A 113 7.67 7.01 3.87
N ALA A 114 6.76 6.04 3.70
CA ALA A 114 6.06 5.43 4.83
C ALA A 114 7.00 4.60 5.71
N LEU A 115 7.91 3.83 5.12
CA LEU A 115 8.90 3.06 5.88
C LEU A 115 9.89 3.98 6.59
N GLN A 116 10.37 5.04 5.94
CA GLN A 116 11.24 6.05 6.55
C GLN A 116 10.54 6.76 7.70
N TYR A 117 9.31 7.24 7.48
CA TYR A 117 8.51 7.85 8.55
C TYR A 117 8.35 6.92 9.75
N ALA A 118 8.05 5.64 9.55
CA ALA A 118 7.89 4.69 10.65
C ALA A 118 9.19 4.52 11.44
N ARG A 119 10.34 4.48 10.78
CA ARG A 119 11.65 4.38 11.45
C ARG A 119 11.98 5.63 12.27
N ASP A 120 11.69 6.81 11.72
CA ASP A 120 12.01 8.08 12.37
C ASP A 120 11.04 8.40 13.53
N ALA A 121 9.75 8.08 13.34
CA ALA A 121 8.71 8.35 14.33
C ALA A 121 8.66 7.32 15.47
N PHE A 122 9.26 6.12 15.26
CA PHE A 122 9.30 5.01 16.21
C PHE A 122 10.72 4.45 16.36
N PRO A 123 11.66 5.25 16.84
CA PRO A 123 13.07 4.87 16.90
C PRO A 123 13.29 3.63 17.77
N GLY A 124 14.09 2.69 17.27
CA GLY A 124 14.43 1.45 17.95
C GLY A 124 13.35 0.37 17.96
N GLN A 125 12.14 0.66 17.46
CA GLN A 125 11.08 -0.33 17.34
C GLN A 125 11.31 -1.25 16.13
N PRO A 126 11.04 -2.56 16.25
CA PRO A 126 11.03 -3.46 15.10
C PRO A 126 9.96 -3.04 14.08
N LEU A 127 10.35 -2.94 12.81
CA LEU A 127 9.46 -2.54 11.72
C LEU A 127 8.87 -3.77 11.05
N ASP A 128 7.56 -3.88 11.08
CA ASP A 128 6.80 -4.92 10.38
C ASP A 128 5.87 -4.29 9.32
N VAL A 129 5.49 -5.05 8.31
CA VAL A 129 4.59 -4.60 7.24
C VAL A 129 3.45 -5.59 7.05
N VAL A 130 2.24 -5.07 6.90
CA VAL A 130 1.11 -5.81 6.33
C VAL A 130 0.76 -5.19 4.99
N ALA A 131 0.78 -5.98 3.93
CA ALA A 131 0.60 -5.49 2.58
C ALA A 131 -0.55 -6.21 1.86
N HIS A 132 -1.52 -5.43 1.35
CA HIS A 132 -2.66 -5.95 0.63
C HIS A 132 -2.49 -5.77 -0.88
N SER A 133 -2.72 -6.85 -1.64
CA SER A 133 -2.73 -6.83 -3.11
C SER A 133 -1.43 -6.23 -3.68
N ILE A 134 -1.53 -5.14 -4.48
CA ILE A 134 -0.36 -4.45 -5.05
C ILE A 134 0.65 -3.99 -3.97
N GLY A 135 0.18 -3.72 -2.75
CA GLY A 135 1.01 -3.27 -1.65
C GLY A 135 2.19 -4.20 -1.35
N GLY A 136 2.05 -5.51 -1.59
CA GLY A 136 3.15 -6.47 -1.49
C GLY A 136 4.23 -6.24 -2.55
N CYS A 137 3.83 -6.01 -3.81
CA CYS A 137 4.78 -5.69 -4.88
C CYS A 137 5.47 -4.34 -4.65
N LEU A 138 4.72 -3.34 -4.16
CA LEU A 138 5.26 -2.01 -3.88
C LEU A 138 6.34 -2.04 -2.78
N LEU A 139 6.19 -2.92 -1.80
CA LEU A 139 7.19 -3.12 -0.75
C LEU A 139 8.55 -3.56 -1.35
N GLY A 140 8.55 -4.43 -2.36
CA GLY A 140 9.77 -4.84 -3.06
C GLY A 140 10.49 -3.70 -3.80
N LEU A 141 9.79 -2.61 -4.13
CA LEU A 141 10.37 -1.44 -4.79
C LEU A 141 11.01 -0.45 -3.79
N ALA A 142 10.57 -0.45 -2.54
CA ALA A 142 11.08 0.46 -1.52
C ALA A 142 12.51 0.09 -1.11
N ALA A 143 13.41 1.07 -1.03
CA ALA A 143 14.81 0.83 -0.63
C ALA A 143 14.91 0.43 0.85
N SER A 144 14.08 1.01 1.69
CA SER A 144 14.02 0.76 3.13
C SER A 144 13.38 -0.58 3.51
N ASN A 145 12.97 -1.43 2.55
CA ASN A 145 12.45 -2.76 2.87
C ASN A 145 13.50 -3.66 3.57
N ALA A 146 14.79 -3.32 3.44
CA ALA A 146 15.88 -4.00 4.15
C ALA A 146 15.77 -3.91 5.69
N TYR A 147 15.03 -2.93 6.20
CA TYR A 147 14.79 -2.74 7.64
C TYR A 147 13.51 -3.42 8.13
N VAL A 148 12.72 -3.98 7.22
CA VAL A 148 11.50 -4.71 7.57
C VAL A 148 11.87 -6.06 8.16
N ARG A 149 11.43 -6.29 9.39
CA ARG A 149 11.69 -7.54 10.11
C ARG A 149 10.76 -8.66 9.61
N HIS A 150 9.47 -8.38 9.51
CA HIS A 150 8.46 -9.31 9.02
C HIS A 150 7.51 -8.61 8.06
N ALA A 151 7.19 -9.28 6.96
CA ALA A 151 6.17 -8.85 6.01
C ALA A 151 5.09 -9.93 5.89
N VAL A 152 3.83 -9.53 6.10
CA VAL A 152 2.66 -10.38 5.84
C VAL A 152 1.95 -9.83 4.62
N THR A 153 1.77 -10.64 3.60
CA THR A 153 1.06 -10.24 2.38
C THR A 153 -0.29 -10.93 2.29
N VAL A 154 -1.31 -10.16 1.94
CA VAL A 154 -2.68 -10.67 1.74
C VAL A 154 -3.06 -10.46 0.29
N GLY A 155 -3.17 -11.55 -0.47
CA GLY A 155 -3.48 -11.53 -1.90
C GLY A 155 -2.52 -10.67 -2.71
N ALA A 156 -1.20 -10.71 -2.38
CA ALA A 156 -0.19 -9.92 -3.05
C ALA A 156 -0.12 -10.28 -4.54
N GLN A 157 -0.30 -9.29 -5.40
CA GLN A 157 -0.24 -9.45 -6.84
C GLN A 157 -0.04 -8.10 -7.52
N TYR A 158 0.52 -8.11 -8.72
CA TYR A 158 0.55 -6.92 -9.57
C TYR A 158 -0.46 -6.96 -10.72
N ALA A 159 -1.31 -7.99 -10.72
CA ALA A 159 -2.49 -8.16 -11.55
C ALA A 159 -2.21 -8.28 -13.07
N TYR A 160 -1.66 -9.42 -13.48
CA TYR A 160 -1.58 -9.80 -14.89
C TYR A 160 -2.86 -10.54 -15.30
N TRP A 161 -3.54 -10.10 -16.38
CA TRP A 161 -4.86 -10.60 -16.74
C TRP A 161 -4.89 -12.10 -17.08
N ARG A 162 -3.78 -12.69 -17.57
CA ARG A 162 -3.69 -14.12 -17.90
C ARG A 162 -3.62 -15.02 -16.66
N ASP A 163 -3.33 -14.49 -15.48
CA ASP A 163 -3.28 -15.26 -14.23
C ASP A 163 -4.68 -15.50 -13.64
N TYR A 164 -5.68 -14.81 -14.17
CA TYR A 164 -7.07 -14.99 -13.76
C TYR A 164 -7.69 -16.26 -14.37
N ARG A 165 -8.73 -16.77 -13.72
CA ARG A 165 -9.50 -17.91 -14.25
C ARG A 165 -9.98 -17.60 -15.67
N GLN A 166 -10.02 -18.61 -16.53
CA GLN A 166 -10.35 -18.47 -17.96
C GLN A 166 -11.66 -17.69 -18.22
N GLN A 167 -12.67 -17.88 -17.35
CA GLN A 167 -13.97 -17.20 -17.42
C GLN A 167 -13.87 -15.69 -17.17
N GLU A 168 -12.88 -15.25 -16.34
CA GLU A 168 -12.68 -13.85 -15.98
C GLU A 168 -11.65 -13.13 -16.86
N ARG A 169 -10.80 -13.86 -17.58
CA ARG A 169 -9.66 -13.30 -18.34
C ARG A 169 -10.09 -12.21 -19.32
N TRP A 170 -11.12 -12.46 -20.11
CA TRP A 170 -11.58 -11.52 -21.13
C TRP A 170 -12.22 -10.29 -20.51
N ARG A 171 -12.93 -10.44 -19.39
CA ARG A 171 -13.50 -9.33 -18.64
C ARG A 171 -12.38 -8.45 -18.07
N MET A 172 -11.34 -9.05 -17.48
CA MET A 172 -10.19 -8.32 -16.96
C MET A 172 -9.39 -7.66 -18.09
N TRP A 173 -9.13 -8.38 -19.17
CA TRP A 173 -8.46 -7.83 -20.34
C TRP A 173 -9.21 -6.60 -20.88
N TRP A 174 -10.51 -6.72 -21.14
CA TRP A 174 -11.32 -5.62 -21.64
C TRP A 174 -11.32 -4.43 -20.67
N LYS A 175 -11.49 -4.69 -19.37
CA LYS A 175 -11.48 -3.65 -18.35
C LYS A 175 -10.16 -2.90 -18.36
N TRP A 176 -9.02 -3.59 -18.38
CA TRP A 176 -7.70 -2.97 -18.22
C TRP A 176 -7.14 -2.41 -19.52
N HIS A 177 -7.40 -3.05 -20.67
CA HIS A 177 -6.81 -2.64 -21.96
C HIS A 177 -7.72 -1.76 -22.80
N VAL A 178 -9.04 -1.71 -22.50
CA VAL A 178 -10.00 -0.91 -23.26
C VAL A 178 -10.68 0.12 -22.35
N ALA A 179 -11.45 -0.31 -21.37
CA ALA A 179 -12.31 0.60 -20.59
C ALA A 179 -11.48 1.61 -19.77
N MET A 180 -10.51 1.16 -18.98
CA MET A 180 -9.72 2.06 -18.15
C MET A 180 -8.86 3.03 -18.98
N PRO A 181 -8.14 2.62 -20.04
CA PRO A 181 -7.44 3.56 -20.91
C PRO A 181 -8.35 4.59 -21.57
N ALA A 182 -9.53 4.19 -22.08
CA ALA A 182 -10.50 5.10 -22.68
C ALA A 182 -10.99 6.15 -21.67
N LEU A 183 -11.37 5.71 -20.46
CA LEU A 183 -11.76 6.62 -19.39
C LEU A 183 -10.62 7.57 -18.99
N ALA A 184 -9.40 7.03 -18.87
CA ALA A 184 -8.22 7.83 -18.54
C ALA A 184 -7.86 8.84 -19.65
N ALA A 185 -8.14 8.54 -20.91
CA ALA A 185 -7.95 9.46 -22.03
C ALA A 185 -8.94 10.62 -21.98
N VAL A 186 -10.22 10.33 -21.70
CA VAL A 186 -11.31 11.32 -21.66
C VAL A 186 -11.22 12.21 -20.42
N PHE A 187 -11.04 11.63 -19.25
CA PHE A 187 -11.10 12.36 -17.96
C PHE A 187 -9.73 12.76 -17.40
N GLY A 188 -8.63 12.24 -17.96
CA GLY A 188 -7.29 12.40 -17.39
C GLY A 188 -7.00 11.49 -16.18
N TYR A 189 -7.98 10.71 -15.74
CA TYR A 189 -7.92 9.69 -14.67
C TYR A 189 -9.08 8.71 -14.89
N VAL A 190 -9.12 7.61 -14.14
CA VAL A 190 -10.28 6.70 -14.17
C VAL A 190 -11.26 7.10 -13.07
N PRO A 191 -12.47 7.56 -13.38
CA PRO A 191 -13.50 7.95 -12.40
C PRO A 191 -14.17 6.71 -11.79
N ALA A 192 -13.36 5.85 -11.17
CA ALA A 192 -13.76 4.52 -10.69
C ALA A 192 -14.81 4.59 -9.58
N LYS A 193 -14.78 5.65 -8.77
CA LYS A 193 -15.77 5.88 -7.71
C LYS A 193 -17.17 6.04 -8.26
N ARG A 194 -17.34 6.77 -9.37
CA ARG A 194 -18.65 6.92 -10.05
C ARG A 194 -19.18 5.61 -10.63
N LEU A 195 -18.28 4.67 -10.94
CA LEU A 195 -18.60 3.37 -11.50
C LEU A 195 -18.79 2.27 -10.43
N GLY A 196 -18.67 2.61 -9.14
CA GLY A 196 -18.75 1.66 -8.04
C GLY A 196 -17.61 0.64 -8.01
N TRP A 197 -16.46 0.96 -8.63
CA TRP A 197 -15.34 0.00 -8.70
C TRP A 197 -14.39 0.12 -7.51
N MET A 198 -13.89 1.34 -7.26
CA MET A 198 -12.91 1.69 -6.23
C MET A 198 -12.80 3.22 -6.14
N GLU A 199 -11.84 3.79 -5.45
CA GLU A 199 -11.56 5.23 -5.53
C GLU A 199 -11.05 5.62 -6.93
N ASP A 200 -11.23 6.90 -7.28
CA ASP A 200 -10.74 7.42 -8.55
C ASP A 200 -9.24 7.16 -8.69
N THR A 201 -8.83 6.59 -9.82
CA THR A 201 -7.49 6.09 -10.03
C THR A 201 -6.68 7.05 -10.92
N PRO A 202 -5.48 7.50 -10.52
CA PRO A 202 -4.60 8.29 -11.38
C PRO A 202 -4.34 7.61 -12.71
N ARG A 203 -4.25 8.41 -13.79
CA ARG A 203 -4.07 7.89 -15.15
C ARG A 203 -2.91 6.90 -15.27
N GLY A 204 -1.73 7.27 -14.75
CA GLY A 204 -0.54 6.42 -14.87
C GLY A 204 -0.66 5.12 -14.09
N VAL A 205 -1.32 5.15 -12.92
CA VAL A 205 -1.65 3.94 -12.15
C VAL A 205 -2.59 3.03 -12.94
N ALA A 206 -3.65 3.58 -13.53
CA ALA A 206 -4.56 2.81 -14.37
C ALA A 206 -3.84 2.18 -15.59
N LEU A 207 -2.96 2.94 -16.23
CA LEU A 207 -2.17 2.44 -17.37
C LEU A 207 -1.11 1.42 -16.97
N SER A 208 -0.78 1.28 -15.69
CA SER A 208 0.11 0.23 -15.21
C SER A 208 -0.47 -1.17 -15.45
N TRP A 209 -1.80 -1.35 -15.40
CA TRP A 209 -2.44 -2.63 -15.78
C TRP A 209 -2.30 -2.96 -17.26
N VAL A 210 -2.30 -1.95 -18.14
CA VAL A 210 -2.06 -2.16 -19.58
C VAL A 210 -0.65 -2.70 -19.84
N ARG A 211 0.30 -2.25 -19.04
CA ARG A 211 1.72 -2.64 -19.14
C ARG A 211 2.05 -3.93 -18.41
N ALA A 212 1.10 -4.46 -17.61
CA ALA A 212 1.33 -5.69 -16.86
C ALA A 212 1.63 -6.86 -17.80
N GLN A 213 2.71 -7.59 -17.52
CA GLN A 213 3.17 -8.77 -18.24
C GLN A 213 3.35 -9.94 -17.28
N ALA A 214 3.79 -11.10 -17.76
CA ALA A 214 3.98 -12.27 -16.91
C ALA A 214 5.01 -12.02 -15.79
N ARG A 215 6.02 -11.20 -16.08
CA ARG A 215 7.03 -10.77 -15.09
C ARG A 215 6.91 -9.28 -14.85
N PHE A 216 6.98 -8.88 -13.60
CA PHE A 216 6.86 -7.47 -13.20
C PHE A 216 7.97 -6.59 -13.83
N GLU A 217 9.19 -7.11 -13.90
CA GLU A 217 10.34 -6.42 -14.47
C GLU A 217 10.14 -6.08 -15.94
N ASP A 218 9.52 -6.97 -16.70
CA ASP A 218 9.27 -6.78 -18.13
C ASP A 218 8.26 -5.65 -18.38
N ALA A 219 7.27 -5.50 -17.47
CA ALA A 219 6.27 -4.44 -17.57
C ALA A 219 6.85 -3.03 -17.38
N TYR A 220 7.94 -2.91 -16.63
CA TYR A 220 8.51 -1.62 -16.23
C TYR A 220 9.94 -1.40 -16.70
N THR A 221 10.39 -2.16 -17.69
CA THR A 221 11.77 -2.06 -18.21
C THR A 221 12.18 -0.61 -18.51
N HIS A 222 11.34 0.17 -19.18
CA HIS A 222 11.65 1.57 -19.48
C HIS A 222 11.69 2.47 -18.22
N GLY A 223 10.77 2.29 -17.30
CA GLY A 223 10.76 3.03 -16.02
C GLY A 223 11.96 2.66 -15.14
N LEU A 224 12.33 1.37 -15.09
CA LEU A 224 13.48 0.88 -14.37
C LEU A 224 14.81 1.29 -15.02
N LEU A 225 14.84 1.44 -16.35
CA LEU A 225 16.02 1.92 -17.09
C LEU A 225 16.36 3.39 -16.80
N ALA A 226 15.41 4.20 -16.39
CA ALA A 226 15.67 5.56 -15.92
C ALA A 226 16.42 5.60 -14.58
N GLU A 227 16.53 4.46 -13.88
CA GLU A 227 17.26 4.33 -12.63
C GLU A 227 18.77 4.13 -12.84
N PRO A 228 19.59 4.55 -11.86
CA PRO A 228 21.00 4.15 -11.80
C PRO A 228 21.13 2.61 -11.86
N ALA A 229 22.14 2.12 -12.57
CA ALA A 229 22.36 0.69 -12.75
C ALA A 229 22.44 -0.08 -11.43
N ALA A 230 23.05 0.50 -10.40
CA ALA A 230 23.14 -0.07 -9.06
C ALA A 230 21.75 -0.27 -8.42
N SER A 231 20.83 0.68 -8.61
CA SER A 231 19.45 0.57 -8.09
C SER A 231 18.66 -0.56 -8.78
N ARG A 232 18.85 -0.71 -10.10
CA ARG A 232 18.24 -1.81 -10.88
C ARG A 232 18.77 -3.17 -10.47
N ALA A 233 20.08 -3.29 -10.28
CA ALA A 233 20.73 -4.53 -9.84
C ALA A 233 20.27 -4.99 -8.45
N ALA A 234 19.90 -4.04 -7.59
CA ALA A 234 19.40 -4.34 -6.24
C ALA A 234 17.95 -4.85 -6.19
N LEU A 235 17.14 -4.65 -7.25
CA LEU A 235 15.71 -5.01 -7.24
C LEU A 235 15.46 -6.50 -6.99
N PRO A 236 16.12 -7.46 -7.66
CA PRO A 236 15.90 -8.87 -7.39
C PRO A 236 16.17 -9.24 -5.92
N ALA A 237 17.24 -8.68 -5.34
CA ALA A 237 17.58 -8.90 -3.95
C ALA A 237 16.57 -8.26 -2.97
N ARG A 238 15.92 -7.15 -3.34
CA ARG A 238 14.86 -6.53 -2.54
C ARG A 238 13.61 -7.42 -2.51
N PHE A 239 13.21 -7.96 -3.66
CA PHE A 239 12.07 -8.89 -3.73
C PHE A 239 12.37 -10.24 -3.05
N ALA A 240 13.59 -10.73 -3.11
CA ALA A 240 13.99 -11.98 -2.47
C ALA A 240 14.00 -11.93 -0.92
N ARG A 241 13.90 -10.74 -0.32
CA ARG A 241 13.81 -10.57 1.15
C ARG A 241 12.37 -10.66 1.68
N LEU A 242 11.38 -10.62 0.80
CA LEU A 242 9.94 -10.68 1.14
C LEU A 242 9.41 -12.10 1.11
#